data_73ac1bcafb1dda3ca73aaa8ebbc257d2
#
_entry.id   73ac1bcafb1dda3ca73aaa8ebbc257d2
#
_cell.length_a   1.000
_cell.length_b   1.000
_cell.length_c   1.000
_cell.angle_alpha   90.00
_cell.angle_beta   90.00
_cell.angle_gamma   90.00
#
_symmetry.space_group_name_H-M   'P 1'
#
loop_
_entity.id
_entity.type
_entity.pdbx_description
1 polymer ?
#
loop_
_entity_poly.entity_id
_entity_poly.type
_entity_poly.pdbx_seq_one_letter_code
_entity_poly.pdbx_strand_id
1 'polypeptide(L)'
;MTNEIDDNTNDVILGFFDGDEYIGGADIEPIRYGEKLLDELNDSIDDFDGRALRRYKLDGGAYLQDIWVERKHRGNGYFSEMLKMTMDFINEIISDGSSVVLRAYSENSNITDDKLAEIYSRYGFVEIQDTDDDGIIMVK
;
A
#
# COMPACT_ATOMS: atom_id res chain seq x y z
N MET A 1 -19.14 4.74 -4.45
CA MET A 1 -18.53 4.14 -3.25
C MET A 1 -18.03 5.24 -2.35
N THR A 2 -18.21 5.09 -1.05
CA THR A 2 -17.77 6.06 -0.05
C THR A 2 -16.68 5.45 0.82
N ASN A 3 -15.90 6.31 1.53
CA ASN A 3 -14.93 5.84 2.52
C ASN A 3 -15.14 6.52 3.86
N GLU A 4 -14.70 5.84 4.90
CA GLU A 4 -14.62 6.35 6.27
C GLU A 4 -13.17 6.23 6.75
N ILE A 5 -12.77 7.14 7.63
CA ILE A 5 -11.39 7.22 8.13
C ILE A 5 -11.38 6.89 9.60
N ASP A 6 -10.50 5.96 10.01
CA ASP A 6 -10.18 5.68 11.41
C ASP A 6 -8.69 5.98 11.62
N ASP A 7 -8.38 6.97 12.42
CA ASP A 7 -7.01 7.40 12.72
C ASP A 7 -6.65 7.27 14.21
N ASN A 8 -7.36 6.41 14.93
CA ASN A 8 -7.16 6.22 16.39
C ASN A 8 -5.82 5.54 16.73
N THR A 9 -5.09 5.05 15.73
CA THR A 9 -3.76 4.45 15.89
C THR A 9 -2.73 5.31 15.15
N ASN A 10 -1.47 4.87 15.10
CA ASN A 10 -0.44 5.51 14.28
C ASN A 10 -0.72 5.35 12.78
N ASP A 11 -1.55 4.37 12.43
CA ASP A 11 -1.97 4.11 11.07
C ASP A 11 -3.29 4.83 10.77
N VAL A 12 -3.55 5.07 9.50
CA VAL A 12 -4.84 5.50 8.99
C VAL A 12 -5.50 4.33 8.29
N ILE A 13 -6.68 3.95 8.76
CA ILE A 13 -7.48 2.88 8.14
C ILE A 13 -8.62 3.54 7.35
N LEU A 14 -8.66 3.27 6.04
CA LEU A 14 -9.80 3.65 5.21
C LEU A 14 -10.74 2.45 5.10
N GLY A 15 -12.01 2.65 5.46
CA GLY A 15 -13.07 1.68 5.21
C GLY A 15 -13.87 2.10 3.99
N PHE A 16 -14.15 1.19 3.08
CA PHE A 16 -14.89 1.46 1.84
C PHE A 16 -16.25 0.81 1.87
N PHE A 17 -17.26 1.56 1.43
CA PHE A 17 -18.66 1.16 1.48
C PHE A 17 -19.34 1.40 0.12
N ASP A 18 -20.23 0.51 -0.25
CA ASP A 18 -21.19 0.70 -1.32
C ASP A 18 -22.59 0.77 -0.68
N GLY A 19 -23.12 1.99 -0.57
CA GLY A 19 -24.26 2.23 0.29
C GLY A 19 -23.91 1.93 1.76
N ASP A 20 -24.63 1.04 2.41
CA ASP A 20 -24.38 0.59 3.77
C ASP A 20 -23.50 -0.67 3.85
N GLU A 21 -23.16 -1.24 2.70
CA GLU A 21 -22.40 -2.49 2.61
C GLU A 21 -20.90 -2.21 2.70
N TYR A 22 -20.24 -2.81 3.69
CA TYR A 22 -18.78 -2.75 3.82
C TYR A 22 -18.10 -3.62 2.76
N ILE A 23 -17.20 -3.01 1.97
CA ILE A 23 -16.55 -3.67 0.83
C ILE A 23 -15.14 -4.12 1.16
N GLY A 24 -14.40 -3.32 1.91
CA GLY A 24 -12.99 -3.59 2.22
C GLY A 24 -12.31 -2.38 2.83
N GLY A 25 -11.00 -2.36 2.83
CA GLY A 25 -10.26 -1.27 3.44
C GLY A 25 -8.84 -1.12 2.93
N ALA A 26 -8.18 -0.09 3.44
CA ALA A 26 -6.76 0.17 3.23
C ALA A 26 -6.13 0.61 4.53
N ASP A 27 -4.91 0.10 4.79
CA ASP A 27 -4.11 0.44 5.95
C ASP A 27 -2.90 1.26 5.50
N ILE A 28 -2.83 2.50 5.94
CA ILE A 28 -1.80 3.46 5.54
C ILE A 28 -1.04 3.90 6.78
N GLU A 29 0.27 3.70 6.79
CA GLU A 29 1.15 4.21 7.83
C GLU A 29 1.85 5.47 7.33
N PRO A 30 1.58 6.66 7.93
CA PRO A 30 2.38 7.84 7.63
C PRO A 30 3.83 7.62 8.06
N ILE A 31 4.78 7.92 7.19
CA ILE A 31 6.20 7.75 7.48
C ILE A 31 6.72 9.02 8.13
N ARG A 32 7.01 8.96 9.43
CA ARG A 32 7.64 10.06 10.17
C ARG A 32 9.15 9.99 10.06
N TYR A 33 9.71 8.78 10.17
CA TYR A 33 11.14 8.51 10.10
C TYR A 33 11.39 7.35 9.15
N GLY A 34 12.06 7.61 8.05
CA GLY A 34 12.33 6.61 7.01
C GLY A 34 13.16 5.43 7.51
N GLU A 35 14.13 5.68 8.40
CA GLU A 35 14.95 4.61 8.97
C GLU A 35 14.09 3.62 9.78
N LYS A 36 13.05 4.09 10.48
CA LYS A 36 12.15 3.21 11.20
C LYS A 36 11.42 2.27 10.24
N LEU A 37 10.92 2.79 9.11
CA LEU A 37 10.30 1.94 8.09
C LEU A 37 11.29 0.92 7.54
N LEU A 38 12.52 1.33 7.25
CA LEU A 38 13.55 0.42 6.75
C LEU A 38 13.84 -0.69 7.74
N ASP A 39 13.92 -0.38 9.03
CA ASP A 39 14.12 -1.37 10.09
C ASP A 39 12.95 -2.33 10.18
N GLU A 40 11.72 -1.83 10.10
CA GLU A 40 10.50 -2.67 10.11
C GLU A 40 10.48 -3.62 8.91
N LEU A 41 10.82 -3.15 7.72
CA LEU A 41 10.87 -4.00 6.52
C LEU A 41 11.99 -5.02 6.62
N ASN A 42 13.14 -4.65 7.16
CA ASN A 42 14.25 -5.56 7.36
C ASN A 42 13.91 -6.69 8.36
N ASP A 43 13.15 -6.37 9.40
CA ASP A 43 12.70 -7.36 10.39
C ASP A 43 11.62 -8.29 9.85
N SER A 44 10.78 -7.80 8.94
CA SER A 44 9.60 -8.52 8.44
C SER A 44 9.86 -9.30 7.16
N ILE A 45 10.86 -8.94 6.38
CA ILE A 45 11.12 -9.47 5.05
C ILE A 45 12.50 -10.08 4.99
N ASP A 46 12.56 -11.39 4.70
CA ASP A 46 13.82 -12.09 4.50
C ASP A 46 14.54 -11.51 3.25
N ASP A 47 15.85 -11.38 3.34
CA ASP A 47 16.69 -10.86 2.24
C ASP A 47 16.33 -9.44 1.76
N PHE A 48 15.66 -8.64 2.62
CA PHE A 48 15.36 -7.25 2.30
C PHE A 48 16.63 -6.41 2.12
N ASP A 49 16.70 -5.68 1.01
CA ASP A 49 17.78 -4.73 0.73
C ASP A 49 17.20 -3.30 0.69
N GLY A 50 17.47 -2.53 1.73
CA GLY A 50 16.98 -1.16 1.85
C GLY A 50 17.75 -0.11 1.06
N ARG A 51 18.87 -0.46 0.40
CA ARG A 51 19.75 0.52 -0.29
C ARG A 51 19.03 1.31 -1.36
N ALA A 52 18.16 0.66 -2.14
CA ALA A 52 17.40 1.33 -3.19
C ALA A 52 16.38 2.31 -2.62
N LEU A 53 15.75 1.98 -1.50
CA LEU A 53 14.77 2.85 -0.85
C LEU A 53 15.43 4.09 -0.22
N ARG A 54 16.68 4.01 0.22
CA ARG A 54 17.40 5.16 0.78
C ARG A 54 17.62 6.30 -0.21
N ARG A 55 17.45 6.05 -1.50
CA ARG A 55 17.53 7.08 -2.54
C ARG A 55 16.28 7.95 -2.60
N TYR A 56 15.20 7.53 -1.97
CA TYR A 56 13.91 8.22 -1.96
C TYR A 56 13.73 8.97 -0.66
N LYS A 57 12.98 10.07 -0.72
CA LYS A 57 12.58 10.81 0.47
C LYS A 57 11.42 10.07 1.13
N LEU A 58 11.74 9.30 2.16
CA LEU A 58 10.72 8.51 2.88
C LEU A 58 10.03 9.33 3.96
N ASP A 59 10.77 10.19 4.67
CA ASP A 59 10.19 11.04 5.72
C ASP A 59 9.09 11.93 5.14
N GLY A 60 7.94 11.97 5.79
CA GLY A 60 6.78 12.70 5.30
C GLY A 60 5.98 11.97 4.22
N GLY A 61 6.41 10.79 3.84
CA GLY A 61 5.71 9.92 2.89
C GLY A 61 4.69 9.01 3.58
N ALA A 62 4.33 7.94 2.90
CA ALA A 62 3.37 6.97 3.40
C ALA A 62 3.78 5.54 2.99
N TYR A 63 3.49 4.60 3.87
CA TYR A 63 3.58 3.17 3.60
C TYR A 63 2.17 2.60 3.50
N LEU A 64 1.80 2.14 2.31
CA LEU A 64 0.55 1.43 2.10
C LEU A 64 0.78 -0.03 2.51
N GLN A 65 0.39 -0.36 3.75
CA GLN A 65 0.65 -1.66 4.33
C GLN A 65 -0.24 -2.75 3.75
N ASP A 66 -1.51 -2.40 3.50
CA ASP A 66 -2.50 -3.35 3.00
C ASP A 66 -3.64 -2.62 2.31
N ILE A 67 -4.23 -3.29 1.34
CA ILE A 67 -5.51 -2.92 0.73
C ILE A 67 -6.23 -4.21 0.40
N TRP A 68 -7.49 -4.33 0.87
CA TRP A 68 -8.22 -5.59 0.75
C TRP A 68 -9.66 -5.37 0.36
N VAL A 69 -10.17 -6.33 -0.39
CA VAL A 69 -11.61 -6.44 -0.70
C VAL A 69 -12.13 -7.66 0.05
N GLU A 70 -13.21 -7.49 0.79
CA GLU A 70 -13.87 -8.59 1.48
C GLU A 70 -14.20 -9.71 0.48
N ARG A 71 -14.01 -10.95 0.92
CA ARG A 71 -14.08 -12.12 0.04
C ARG A 71 -15.36 -12.17 -0.79
N LYS A 72 -16.52 -11.86 -0.18
CA LYS A 72 -17.83 -11.89 -0.85
C LYS A 72 -18.00 -10.79 -1.91
N HIS A 73 -17.14 -9.79 -1.92
CA HIS A 73 -17.21 -8.68 -2.85
C HIS A 73 -16.14 -8.72 -3.95
N ARG A 74 -15.26 -9.74 -3.92
CA ARG A 74 -14.20 -9.90 -4.93
C ARG A 74 -14.79 -10.22 -6.30
N GLY A 75 -14.07 -9.81 -7.36
CA GLY A 75 -14.49 -10.06 -8.74
C GLY A 75 -15.50 -9.05 -9.28
N ASN A 76 -15.77 -7.96 -8.56
CA ASN A 76 -16.74 -6.93 -8.95
C ASN A 76 -16.08 -5.59 -9.34
N GLY A 77 -14.76 -5.56 -9.49
CA GLY A 77 -14.04 -4.34 -9.88
C GLY A 77 -13.81 -3.33 -8.78
N TYR A 78 -14.15 -3.63 -7.53
CA TYR A 78 -13.98 -2.71 -6.41
C TYR A 78 -12.51 -2.34 -6.12
N PHE A 79 -11.60 -3.28 -6.34
CA PHE A 79 -10.18 -3.04 -6.02
C PHE A 79 -9.64 -1.81 -6.73
N SER A 80 -9.90 -1.66 -8.03
CA SER A 80 -9.41 -0.51 -8.81
C SER A 80 -9.96 0.82 -8.31
N GLU A 81 -11.26 0.85 -7.96
CA GLU A 81 -11.90 2.05 -7.42
C GLU A 81 -11.33 2.39 -6.02
N MET A 82 -11.17 1.38 -5.16
CA MET A 82 -10.60 1.54 -3.83
C MET A 82 -9.14 2.02 -3.91
N LEU A 83 -8.35 1.45 -4.82
CA LEU A 83 -6.96 1.87 -5.01
C LEU A 83 -6.87 3.33 -5.46
N LYS A 84 -7.71 3.75 -6.39
CA LYS A 84 -7.77 5.15 -6.81
C LYS A 84 -8.09 6.08 -5.64
N MET A 85 -9.12 5.76 -4.86
CA MET A 85 -9.50 6.54 -3.68
C MET A 85 -8.40 6.57 -2.63
N THR A 86 -7.72 5.44 -2.43
CA THR A 86 -6.59 5.33 -1.50
C THR A 86 -5.43 6.22 -1.94
N MET A 87 -5.08 6.20 -3.22
CA MET A 87 -4.01 7.05 -3.75
C MET A 87 -4.36 8.53 -3.70
N ASP A 88 -5.60 8.90 -3.98
CA ASP A 88 -6.06 10.29 -3.83
C ASP A 88 -5.91 10.77 -2.39
N PHE A 89 -6.30 9.93 -1.42
CA PHE A 89 -6.14 10.23 -0.01
C PHE A 89 -4.66 10.38 0.38
N ILE A 90 -3.81 9.43 -0.03
CA ILE A 90 -2.38 9.47 0.27
C ILE A 90 -1.75 10.75 -0.28
N ASN A 91 -2.09 11.15 -1.51
CA ASN A 91 -1.56 12.36 -2.13
C ASN A 91 -1.90 13.63 -1.36
N GLU A 92 -3.00 13.63 -0.59
CA GLU A 92 -3.38 14.76 0.25
C GLU A 92 -2.57 14.84 1.55
N ILE A 93 -2.09 13.70 2.06
CA ILE A 93 -1.43 13.65 3.37
C ILE A 93 0.09 13.64 3.32
N ILE A 94 0.70 13.28 2.20
CA ILE A 94 2.16 13.23 2.07
C ILE A 94 2.75 14.63 1.87
N SER A 95 3.97 14.82 2.34
CA SER A 95 4.74 16.04 2.10
C SER A 95 5.23 16.12 0.66
N ASP A 96 5.41 17.32 0.15
CA ASP A 96 5.92 17.54 -1.21
C ASP A 96 7.26 16.83 -1.43
N GLY A 97 7.34 16.06 -2.50
CA GLY A 97 8.53 15.32 -2.88
C GLY A 97 8.77 14.05 -2.09
N SER A 98 7.94 13.74 -1.09
CA SER A 98 8.04 12.49 -0.34
C SER A 98 7.44 11.31 -1.11
N SER A 99 7.89 10.12 -0.78
CA SER A 99 7.56 8.90 -1.52
C SER A 99 6.48 8.09 -0.83
N VAL A 100 5.83 7.24 -1.61
CA VAL A 100 4.90 6.21 -1.15
C VAL A 100 5.54 4.86 -1.39
N VAL A 101 5.58 4.03 -0.35
CA VAL A 101 6.14 2.67 -0.42
C VAL A 101 5.02 1.66 -0.23
N LEU A 102 5.08 0.56 -0.94
CA LEU A 102 4.17 -0.57 -0.72
C LEU A 102 4.88 -1.89 -0.96
N ARG A 103 4.25 -2.94 -0.50
CA ARG A 103 4.64 -4.32 -0.80
C ARG A 103 3.50 -4.97 -1.58
N ALA A 104 3.76 -5.30 -2.84
CA ALA A 104 2.80 -6.04 -3.67
C ALA A 104 2.87 -7.51 -3.28
N TYR A 105 2.02 -7.90 -2.35
CA TYR A 105 1.90 -9.25 -1.82
C TYR A 105 0.45 -9.71 -1.89
N SER A 106 0.20 -10.77 -2.67
CA SER A 106 -1.15 -11.28 -2.84
C SER A 106 -1.42 -12.43 -1.87
N GLU A 107 -2.40 -12.26 -1.01
CA GLU A 107 -2.96 -13.34 -0.18
C GLU A 107 -4.06 -14.11 -0.90
N ASN A 108 -4.44 -13.64 -2.09
CA ASN A 108 -5.50 -14.23 -2.89
C ASN A 108 -4.90 -15.13 -3.99
N SER A 109 -5.23 -16.42 -3.97
CA SER A 109 -4.74 -17.39 -4.94
C SER A 109 -5.14 -17.11 -6.39
N ASN A 110 -6.09 -16.20 -6.63
CA ASN A 110 -6.57 -15.83 -7.97
C ASN A 110 -5.72 -14.74 -8.63
N ILE A 111 -4.78 -14.14 -7.91
CA ILE A 111 -3.90 -13.11 -8.44
C ILE A 111 -2.48 -13.35 -7.93
N THR A 112 -1.49 -13.21 -8.79
CA THR A 112 -0.09 -13.33 -8.43
C THR A 112 0.47 -12.00 -7.96
N ASP A 113 1.62 -12.04 -7.25
CA ASP A 113 2.34 -10.83 -6.85
C ASP A 113 2.75 -10.00 -8.08
N ASP A 114 3.21 -10.66 -9.15
CA ASP A 114 3.57 -10.00 -10.40
C ASP A 114 2.39 -9.25 -11.03
N LYS A 115 1.22 -9.86 -11.03
CA LYS A 115 0.00 -9.23 -11.56
C LYS A 115 -0.42 -8.04 -10.71
N LEU A 116 -0.30 -8.17 -9.39
CA LEU A 116 -0.60 -7.07 -8.47
C LEU A 116 0.38 -5.92 -8.67
N ALA A 117 1.67 -6.21 -8.82
CA ALA A 117 2.69 -5.21 -9.12
C ALA A 117 2.42 -4.49 -10.44
N GLU A 118 1.94 -5.20 -11.46
CA GLU A 118 1.52 -4.60 -12.74
C GLU A 118 0.38 -3.59 -12.53
N ILE A 119 -0.59 -3.91 -11.69
CA ILE A 119 -1.69 -2.99 -11.36
C ILE A 119 -1.12 -1.72 -10.69
N TYR A 120 -0.25 -1.87 -9.69
CA TYR A 120 0.34 -0.72 -9.01
C TYR A 120 1.22 0.11 -9.94
N SER A 121 1.90 -0.50 -10.91
CA SER A 121 2.74 0.23 -11.86
C SER A 121 1.94 1.23 -12.70
N ARG A 122 0.66 0.99 -12.92
CA ARG A 122 -0.24 1.90 -13.63
C ARG A 122 -0.49 3.19 -12.85
N TYR A 123 -0.22 3.19 -11.54
CA TYR A 123 -0.34 4.36 -10.65
C TYR A 123 1.01 5.04 -10.42
N GLY A 124 2.05 4.63 -11.15
CA GLY A 124 3.37 5.24 -11.08
C GLY A 124 4.35 4.58 -10.14
N PHE A 125 3.98 3.45 -9.51
CA PHE A 125 4.90 2.68 -8.67
C PHE A 125 5.93 1.95 -9.53
N VAL A 126 7.18 1.92 -9.06
CA VAL A 126 8.26 1.17 -9.70
C VAL A 126 8.75 0.10 -8.74
N GLU A 127 9.12 -1.06 -9.30
CA GLU A 127 9.68 -2.17 -8.54
C GLU A 127 11.08 -1.83 -8.05
N ILE A 128 11.32 -2.05 -6.75
CA ILE A 128 12.63 -1.90 -6.12
C ILE A 128 13.28 -3.26 -5.90
N GLN A 129 12.52 -4.22 -5.39
CA GLN A 129 13.03 -5.55 -5.08
C GLN A 129 11.91 -6.58 -5.15
N ASP A 130 12.17 -7.72 -5.81
CA ASP A 130 11.34 -8.91 -5.71
C ASP A 130 11.92 -9.80 -4.60
N THR A 131 11.16 -10.02 -3.54
CA THR A 131 11.58 -10.78 -2.38
C THR A 131 11.13 -12.24 -2.42
N ASP A 132 10.66 -12.72 -3.56
CA ASP A 132 10.12 -14.07 -3.77
C ASP A 132 8.92 -14.39 -2.86
N ASP A 133 9.17 -14.80 -1.61
CA ASP A 133 8.11 -15.26 -0.70
C ASP A 133 7.36 -14.11 -0.01
N ASP A 134 7.95 -12.93 0.04
CA ASP A 134 7.43 -11.79 0.80
C ASP A 134 6.86 -10.67 -0.09
N GLY A 135 6.71 -10.93 -1.38
CA GLY A 135 6.16 -9.97 -2.33
C GLY A 135 7.18 -9.04 -2.96
N ILE A 136 6.68 -8.03 -3.64
CA ILE A 136 7.49 -7.09 -4.43
C ILE A 136 7.42 -5.71 -3.77
N ILE A 137 8.59 -5.18 -3.40
CA ILE A 137 8.69 -3.83 -2.84
C ILE A 137 8.65 -2.82 -3.98
N MET A 138 7.74 -1.87 -3.87
CA MET A 138 7.53 -0.83 -4.88
C MET A 138 7.53 0.56 -4.25
N VAL A 139 7.89 1.55 -5.04
CA VAL A 139 7.94 2.95 -4.60
C VAL A 139 7.45 3.88 -5.70
N LYS A 140 6.85 4.97 -5.26
CA LYS A 140 6.40 6.04 -6.14
C LYS A 140 6.93 7.39 -5.66
#